data_71f331b3528cb22dde4d916765bfd073
#
_entry.id   71f331b3528cb22dde4d916765bfd073
#
_cell.length_a   1.000
_cell.length_b   1.000
_cell.length_c   1.000
_cell.angle_alpha   90.00
_cell.angle_beta   90.00
_cell.angle_gamma   90.00
#
_symmetry.space_group_name_H-M   'P 1'
#
loop_
_entity.id
_entity.type
_entity.pdbx_description
1 polymer ?
#
loop_
_entity_poly.entity_id
_entity_poly.type
_entity_poly.pdbx_seq_one_letter_code
_entity_poly.pdbx_strand_id
1 'polypeptide(L)'
;DGTAYLEEYNFKLLPGTGPYVIKDEDIVNQESYTVTKRDSWWREDHRTQMYMYNFDKVTISVVKDNPALQFEKLKKGEADAIVIRKPSIWVDETDFEAANKGWVQKRRVHSSVPAGTWGYAFNMRKWPFDDKRVRYAFSYLYDREKFNSEILYNEYALQNSLYSGSEYENQNNNKFEFNPSKAVELLKEAGYKVRNDRGYLVHEETNKELSFTIEVGKPAEYRVTPMQQILKEYGIDMQIKFVDPTTRWKNLMDRNFTIDFQGWGGLVYPNPETSFKSSLADQKNNNNVSGLKSERLDELLPIYDTEFDHARRVEIIQEIDGIVSDIHPSAWGLSREPPARLLYWDKFGYPDYMLTKYGGRFEDILYHWWFDTEKDKALQNAMKNNGSLPLGETEHTFWKDQ
;
A
#
# COMPACT_ATOMS: atom_id res chain seq x y z
N ASP A 1 14.53 11.83 -27.79
CA ASP A 1 13.81 10.62 -27.39
C ASP A 1 13.70 10.56 -25.88
N GLY A 2 13.00 9.55 -25.34
CA GLY A 2 12.76 9.43 -23.89
C GLY A 2 14.04 9.22 -23.07
N THR A 3 15.04 8.57 -23.62
CA THR A 3 16.33 8.34 -22.96
C THR A 3 17.10 9.64 -22.81
N ALA A 4 17.25 10.41 -23.89
CA ALA A 4 17.90 11.71 -23.84
C ALA A 4 17.17 12.69 -22.87
N TYR A 5 15.83 12.66 -22.83
CA TYR A 5 15.06 13.44 -21.86
C TYR A 5 15.38 13.05 -20.42
N LEU A 6 15.41 11.76 -20.11
CA LEU A 6 15.74 11.27 -18.76
C LEU A 6 17.17 11.62 -18.38
N GLU A 7 18.13 11.47 -19.28
CA GLU A 7 19.55 11.82 -19.04
C GLU A 7 19.71 13.32 -18.74
N GLU A 8 18.98 14.16 -19.46
CA GLU A 8 19.10 15.62 -19.30
C GLU A 8 18.31 16.15 -18.10
N TYR A 9 17.11 15.62 -17.81
CA TYR A 9 16.15 16.23 -16.87
C TYR A 9 15.90 15.42 -15.59
N ASN A 10 16.51 14.25 -15.41
CA ASN A 10 16.25 13.41 -14.25
C ASN A 10 16.57 14.09 -12.89
N PHE A 11 17.52 15.03 -12.90
CA PHE A 11 17.96 15.79 -11.72
C PHE A 11 17.75 17.30 -11.84
N LYS A 12 16.95 17.74 -12.79
CA LYS A 12 16.60 19.16 -12.96
C LYS A 12 15.15 19.40 -12.55
N LEU A 13 14.92 20.48 -11.82
CA LEU A 13 13.57 20.95 -11.56
C LEU A 13 12.94 21.46 -12.86
N LEU A 14 11.83 20.87 -13.24
CA LEU A 14 11.05 21.31 -14.40
C LEU A 14 9.95 22.29 -13.98
N PRO A 15 9.54 23.22 -14.87
CA PRO A 15 8.42 24.11 -14.61
C PRO A 15 7.15 23.30 -14.35
N GLY A 16 6.55 23.49 -13.17
CA GLY A 16 5.26 22.91 -12.81
C GLY A 16 4.11 23.90 -13.05
N THR A 17 2.90 23.37 -13.22
CA THR A 17 1.66 24.17 -13.40
C THR A 17 0.84 24.28 -12.10
N GLY A 18 1.31 23.68 -11.01
CA GLY A 18 0.63 23.66 -9.72
C GLY A 18 0.74 24.96 -8.92
N PRO A 19 0.01 25.05 -7.78
CA PRO A 19 -0.01 26.23 -6.91
C PRO A 19 1.31 26.46 -6.17
N TYR A 20 2.13 25.44 -6.03
CA TYR A 20 3.42 25.54 -5.36
C TYR A 20 4.58 25.46 -6.34
N VAL A 21 5.67 26.09 -5.94
CA VAL A 21 6.96 26.06 -6.65
C VAL A 21 8.04 25.60 -5.69
N ILE A 22 9.02 24.90 -6.22
CA ILE A 22 10.26 24.53 -5.56
C ILE A 22 11.40 25.11 -6.40
N LYS A 23 12.44 25.62 -5.76
CA LYS A 23 13.66 26.11 -6.40
C LYS A 23 14.85 25.27 -5.93
N ASP A 24 15.95 25.31 -6.65
CA ASP A 24 17.16 24.58 -6.28
C ASP A 24 17.67 24.95 -4.87
N GLU A 25 17.54 26.22 -4.49
CA GLU A 25 17.90 26.74 -3.17
C GLU A 25 17.01 26.22 -2.03
N ASP A 26 15.81 25.73 -2.35
CA ASP A 26 14.86 25.16 -1.38
C ASP A 26 15.12 23.68 -1.08
N ILE A 27 16.13 23.08 -1.71
CA ILE A 27 16.49 21.68 -1.55
C ILE A 27 17.73 21.55 -0.69
N VAL A 28 17.57 20.92 0.48
CA VAL A 28 18.69 20.45 1.31
C VAL A 28 18.88 18.97 1.00
N ASN A 29 19.93 18.65 0.27
CA ASN A 29 20.15 17.31 -0.31
C ASN A 29 20.00 16.20 0.74
N GLN A 30 19.12 15.24 0.46
CA GLN A 30 18.76 14.09 1.30
C GLN A 30 18.13 14.42 2.67
N GLU A 31 17.91 15.68 3.03
CA GLU A 31 17.36 16.10 4.32
C GLU A 31 15.96 16.67 4.20
N SER A 32 15.75 17.64 3.31
CA SER A 32 14.46 18.30 3.17
C SER A 32 14.31 19.03 1.84
N TYR A 33 13.08 19.40 1.54
CA TYR A 33 12.77 20.38 0.51
C TYR A 33 11.58 21.24 0.95
N THR A 34 11.57 22.50 0.49
CA THR A 34 10.50 23.45 0.80
C THR A 34 9.75 23.80 -0.48
N VAL A 35 8.44 23.73 -0.42
CA VAL A 35 7.56 24.23 -1.48
C VAL A 35 6.97 25.57 -1.03
N THR A 36 6.97 26.56 -1.91
CA THR A 36 6.43 27.89 -1.66
C THR A 36 5.24 28.14 -2.58
N LYS A 37 4.15 28.67 -2.00
CA LYS A 37 2.95 29.01 -2.76
C LYS A 37 3.28 30.13 -3.75
N ARG A 38 2.75 30.05 -4.97
CA ARG A 38 2.87 31.12 -5.96
C ARG A 38 2.00 32.29 -5.56
N ASP A 39 2.43 33.51 -5.89
CA ASP A 39 1.63 34.71 -5.68
C ASP A 39 0.31 34.67 -6.48
N SER A 40 0.33 34.00 -7.62
CA SER A 40 -0.86 33.67 -8.42
C SER A 40 -0.63 32.40 -9.25
N TRP A 41 -1.69 31.71 -9.59
CA TRP A 41 -1.64 30.57 -10.50
C TRP A 41 -2.95 30.43 -11.28
N TRP A 42 -2.92 29.78 -12.43
CA TRP A 42 -3.96 29.80 -13.45
C TRP A 42 -5.33 29.21 -13.03
N ARG A 43 -5.42 28.51 -11.90
CA ARG A 43 -6.68 27.92 -11.39
C ARG A 43 -7.06 28.39 -10.00
N GLU A 44 -6.45 29.41 -9.45
CA GLU A 44 -6.71 29.84 -8.06
C GLU A 44 -8.18 30.22 -7.83
N ASP A 45 -8.86 30.82 -8.83
CA ASP A 45 -10.27 31.19 -8.78
C ASP A 45 -11.22 30.11 -9.29
N HIS A 46 -10.69 28.93 -9.68
CA HIS A 46 -11.54 27.87 -10.17
C HIS A 46 -12.30 27.20 -9.02
N ARG A 47 -13.63 27.04 -9.18
CA ARG A 47 -14.52 26.50 -8.13
C ARG A 47 -14.06 25.21 -7.45
N THR A 48 -13.26 24.37 -8.13
CA THR A 48 -12.74 23.12 -7.59
C THR A 48 -11.44 23.31 -6.82
N GLN A 49 -10.89 24.53 -6.76
CA GLN A 49 -9.62 24.84 -6.11
C GLN A 49 -9.76 25.94 -5.04
N MET A 50 -10.93 26.57 -4.97
CA MET A 50 -11.22 27.56 -3.94
C MET A 50 -11.06 26.94 -2.55
N TYR A 51 -10.44 27.69 -1.63
CA TYR A 51 -10.16 27.28 -0.26
C TYR A 51 -9.17 26.11 -0.11
N MET A 52 -8.41 25.81 -1.17
CA MET A 52 -7.31 24.84 -1.13
C MET A 52 -5.95 25.54 -1.07
N TYR A 53 -4.92 24.78 -0.68
CA TYR A 53 -3.53 25.25 -0.70
C TYR A 53 -3.31 26.48 0.19
N ASN A 54 -3.70 26.38 1.47
CA ASN A 54 -3.76 27.53 2.39
C ASN A 54 -2.43 27.87 3.07
N PHE A 55 -1.39 27.06 2.88
CA PHE A 55 -0.07 27.32 3.45
C PHE A 55 0.82 28.09 2.46
N ASP A 56 1.52 29.13 2.93
CA ASP A 56 2.46 29.88 2.11
C ASP A 56 3.73 29.08 1.82
N LYS A 57 4.20 28.34 2.82
CA LYS A 57 5.39 27.48 2.73
C LYS A 57 5.17 26.16 3.45
N VAL A 58 5.66 25.10 2.86
CA VAL A 58 5.66 23.75 3.46
C VAL A 58 7.02 23.11 3.27
N THR A 59 7.66 22.77 4.40
CA THR A 59 8.92 22.02 4.39
C THR A 59 8.65 20.55 4.61
N ILE A 60 9.10 19.72 3.70
CA ILE A 60 9.01 18.26 3.76
C ILE A 60 10.37 17.71 4.20
N SER A 61 10.43 17.18 5.43
CA SER A 61 11.62 16.49 5.93
C SER A 61 11.70 15.07 5.38
N VAL A 62 12.85 14.72 4.81
CA VAL A 62 13.10 13.36 4.27
C VAL A 62 13.73 12.51 5.37
N VAL A 63 13.02 11.50 5.82
CA VAL A 63 13.52 10.51 6.79
C VAL A 63 13.52 9.15 6.11
N LYS A 64 14.70 8.72 5.67
CA LYS A 64 14.86 7.48 4.94
C LYS A 64 14.83 6.28 5.88
N ASP A 65 13.89 5.35 5.66
CA ASP A 65 13.79 4.03 6.29
C ASP A 65 13.88 4.01 7.84
N ASN A 66 13.53 5.13 8.50
CA ASN A 66 13.58 5.26 9.95
C ASN A 66 12.30 5.87 10.54
N PRO A 67 11.21 5.08 10.67
CA PRO A 67 9.95 5.55 11.25
C PRO A 67 10.08 6.04 12.70
N ALA A 68 11.01 5.50 13.48
CA ALA A 68 11.25 5.95 14.85
C ALA A 68 11.82 7.38 14.87
N LEU A 69 12.78 7.70 14.00
CA LEU A 69 13.30 9.06 13.88
C LEU A 69 12.21 10.05 13.41
N GLN A 70 11.34 9.63 12.49
CA GLN A 70 10.21 10.45 12.06
C GLN A 70 9.29 10.79 13.25
N PHE A 71 9.01 9.81 14.09
CA PHE A 71 8.20 9.98 15.29
C PHE A 71 8.88 10.88 16.33
N GLU A 72 10.20 10.71 16.56
CA GLU A 72 10.96 11.59 17.46
C GLU A 72 10.98 13.05 17.00
N LYS A 73 11.07 13.31 15.69
CA LYS A 73 10.96 14.67 15.13
C LYS A 73 9.60 15.32 15.46
N LEU A 74 8.50 14.56 15.36
CA LEU A 74 7.19 15.07 15.79
C LEU A 74 7.18 15.40 17.29
N LYS A 75 7.64 14.49 18.14
CA LYS A 75 7.66 14.71 19.61
C LYS A 75 8.44 15.95 20.02
N LYS A 76 9.49 16.28 19.28
CA LYS A 76 10.32 17.47 19.51
C LYS A 76 9.75 18.75 18.89
N GLY A 77 8.65 18.67 18.13
CA GLY A 77 8.12 19.80 17.39
C GLY A 77 8.92 20.19 16.13
N GLU A 78 9.84 19.33 15.69
CA GLU A 78 10.58 19.50 14.43
C GLU A 78 9.74 19.11 13.20
N ALA A 79 8.63 18.42 13.41
CA ALA A 79 7.61 18.13 12.41
C ALA A 79 6.23 18.46 12.97
N ASP A 80 5.40 19.10 12.17
CA ASP A 80 4.05 19.54 12.56
C ASP A 80 3.01 18.43 12.45
N ALA A 81 3.16 17.56 11.48
CA ALA A 81 2.25 16.42 11.23
C ALA A 81 3.00 15.25 10.61
N ILE A 82 2.61 14.04 10.96
CA ILE A 82 3.13 12.80 10.37
C ILE A 82 2.03 11.76 10.20
N VAL A 83 2.20 10.89 9.20
CA VAL A 83 1.38 9.68 9.03
C VAL A 83 2.16 8.49 9.57
N ILE A 84 1.62 7.83 10.60
CA ILE A 84 2.22 6.64 11.20
C ILE A 84 1.90 5.41 10.37
N ARG A 85 2.93 4.83 9.76
CA ARG A 85 2.79 3.63 8.92
C ARG A 85 3.09 2.33 9.68
N LYS A 86 3.93 2.40 10.73
CA LYS A 86 4.33 1.25 11.52
C LYS A 86 3.35 1.03 12.69
N PRO A 87 2.62 -0.10 12.74
CA PRO A 87 1.62 -0.34 13.78
C PRO A 87 2.16 -0.28 15.20
N SER A 88 3.36 -0.82 15.46
CA SER A 88 3.96 -0.79 16.81
C SER A 88 4.13 0.63 17.34
N ILE A 89 4.54 1.59 16.52
CA ILE A 89 4.65 2.99 16.96
C ILE A 89 3.26 3.53 17.34
N TRP A 90 2.24 3.23 16.52
CA TRP A 90 0.88 3.67 16.78
C TRP A 90 0.27 3.11 18.06
N VAL A 91 0.50 1.84 18.32
CA VAL A 91 -0.11 1.13 19.47
C VAL A 91 0.73 1.34 20.75
N ASP A 92 2.05 1.19 20.65
CA ASP A 92 2.90 1.11 21.83
C ASP A 92 3.55 2.45 22.22
N GLU A 93 3.75 3.39 21.27
CA GLU A 93 4.61 4.54 21.50
C GLU A 93 3.87 5.88 21.52
N THR A 94 2.58 5.92 21.16
CA THR A 94 1.81 7.18 21.10
C THR A 94 1.29 7.67 22.45
N ASP A 95 1.60 6.99 23.53
CA ASP A 95 1.37 7.44 24.90
C ASP A 95 2.57 8.27 25.39
N PHE A 96 2.54 9.58 25.12
CA PHE A 96 3.57 10.54 25.55
C PHE A 96 2.94 11.88 25.96
N GLU A 97 3.68 12.68 26.72
CA GLU A 97 3.17 13.86 27.39
C GLU A 97 2.36 14.80 26.48
N ALA A 98 2.89 15.18 25.31
CA ALA A 98 2.20 16.11 24.42
C ALA A 98 0.90 15.51 23.85
N ALA A 99 0.85 14.21 23.61
CA ALA A 99 -0.38 13.54 23.19
C ALA A 99 -1.40 13.46 24.34
N ASN A 100 -0.96 13.11 25.54
CA ASN A 100 -1.81 13.00 26.73
C ASN A 100 -2.40 14.36 27.15
N LYS A 101 -1.68 15.44 26.90
CA LYS A 101 -2.15 16.79 27.16
C LYS A 101 -2.97 17.41 26.03
N GLY A 102 -3.17 16.70 24.93
CA GLY A 102 -3.90 17.18 23.76
C GLY A 102 -3.14 18.22 22.92
N TRP A 103 -1.85 18.46 23.20
CA TRP A 103 -1.01 19.32 22.37
C TRP A 103 -0.74 18.68 21.01
N VAL A 104 -0.56 17.37 21.00
CA VAL A 104 -0.51 16.54 19.79
C VAL A 104 -1.80 15.74 19.71
N GLN A 105 -2.50 15.88 18.61
CA GLN A 105 -3.74 15.18 18.32
C GLN A 105 -3.45 13.84 17.64
N LYS A 106 -4.21 12.81 18.01
CA LYS A 106 -4.11 11.44 17.49
C LYS A 106 -5.40 11.09 16.76
N ARG A 107 -5.32 10.76 15.46
CA ARG A 107 -6.52 10.47 14.64
C ARG A 107 -6.33 9.21 13.81
N ARG A 108 -7.38 8.40 13.75
CA ARG A 108 -7.59 7.37 12.75
C ARG A 108 -8.60 7.90 11.76
N VAL A 109 -8.16 8.19 10.54
CA VAL A 109 -9.04 8.73 9.50
C VAL A 109 -9.46 7.60 8.57
N HIS A 110 -10.76 7.32 8.58
CA HIS A 110 -11.37 6.29 7.75
C HIS A 110 -11.70 6.82 6.36
N SER A 111 -11.78 5.93 5.40
CA SER A 111 -12.14 6.21 4.02
C SER A 111 -13.13 5.15 3.52
N SER A 112 -14.03 5.51 2.61
CA SER A 112 -14.90 4.57 1.91
C SER A 112 -14.32 4.06 0.58
N VAL A 113 -13.14 4.54 0.20
CA VAL A 113 -12.43 4.07 -0.99
C VAL A 113 -11.70 2.77 -0.66
N PRO A 114 -11.69 1.78 -1.57
CA PRO A 114 -10.90 0.58 -1.39
C PRO A 114 -9.45 0.93 -1.06
N ALA A 115 -8.95 0.45 0.07
CA ALA A 115 -7.60 0.80 0.55
C ALA A 115 -6.49 0.14 -0.27
N GLY A 116 -6.84 -0.77 -1.18
CA GLY A 116 -5.90 -1.65 -1.86
C GLY A 116 -5.44 -2.77 -0.94
N THR A 117 -4.54 -3.58 -1.43
CA THR A 117 -3.99 -4.73 -0.69
C THR A 117 -2.50 -4.85 -0.93
N TRP A 118 -1.83 -5.61 -0.08
CA TRP A 118 -0.49 -6.13 -0.35
C TRP A 118 -0.48 -7.65 -0.12
N GLY A 119 0.44 -8.32 -0.79
CA GLY A 119 0.54 -9.77 -0.77
C GLY A 119 1.61 -10.27 -1.74
N TYR A 120 1.51 -11.52 -2.14
CA TYR A 120 2.49 -12.16 -2.99
C TYR A 120 1.95 -12.32 -4.42
N ALA A 121 2.60 -11.69 -5.40
CA ALA A 121 2.34 -11.88 -6.82
C ALA A 121 3.15 -13.06 -7.34
N PHE A 122 2.51 -14.01 -7.99
CA PHE A 122 3.17 -15.16 -8.60
C PHE A 122 3.51 -14.87 -10.06
N ASN A 123 4.70 -15.26 -10.51
CA ASN A 123 4.98 -15.29 -11.94
C ASN A 123 4.51 -16.64 -12.51
N MET A 124 3.29 -16.68 -13.01
CA MET A 124 2.66 -17.91 -13.51
C MET A 124 3.30 -18.48 -14.79
N ARG A 125 4.28 -17.77 -15.37
CA ARG A 125 5.10 -18.26 -16.49
C ARG A 125 6.24 -19.16 -16.03
N LYS A 126 6.51 -19.17 -14.72
CA LYS A 126 7.71 -19.80 -14.14
C LYS A 126 7.33 -20.85 -13.12
N TRP A 127 8.03 -21.98 -13.20
CA TRP A 127 8.05 -22.96 -12.14
C TRP A 127 8.48 -22.33 -10.81
N PRO A 128 7.88 -22.69 -9.67
CA PRO A 128 6.82 -23.67 -9.49
C PRO A 128 5.40 -23.06 -9.57
N PHE A 129 5.26 -21.77 -9.85
CA PHE A 129 3.99 -21.05 -9.82
C PHE A 129 3.20 -21.08 -11.13
N ASP A 130 3.68 -21.81 -12.14
CA ASP A 130 2.89 -22.24 -13.29
C ASP A 130 1.79 -23.23 -12.90
N ASP A 131 1.98 -24.02 -11.84
CA ASP A 131 0.97 -24.92 -11.30
C ASP A 131 0.03 -24.18 -10.31
N LYS A 132 -1.28 -24.17 -10.61
CA LYS A 132 -2.33 -23.57 -9.75
C LYS A 132 -2.37 -24.20 -8.36
N ARG A 133 -2.12 -25.50 -8.24
CA ARG A 133 -2.14 -26.22 -6.96
C ARG A 133 -1.04 -25.72 -6.02
N VAL A 134 0.13 -25.39 -6.56
CA VAL A 134 1.23 -24.79 -5.79
C VAL A 134 0.87 -23.39 -5.31
N ARG A 135 0.23 -22.55 -6.15
CA ARG A 135 -0.24 -21.23 -5.75
C ARG A 135 -1.28 -21.29 -4.64
N TYR A 136 -2.22 -22.22 -4.74
CA TYR A 136 -3.23 -22.45 -3.70
C TYR A 136 -2.58 -22.96 -2.39
N ALA A 137 -1.65 -23.92 -2.49
CA ALA A 137 -0.93 -24.43 -1.32
C ALA A 137 -0.16 -23.32 -0.60
N PHE A 138 0.51 -22.44 -1.35
CA PHE A 138 1.17 -21.26 -0.81
C PHE A 138 0.19 -20.39 -0.02
N SER A 139 -1.00 -20.14 -0.56
CA SER A 139 -2.00 -19.28 0.09
C SER A 139 -2.62 -19.93 1.33
N TYR A 140 -2.81 -21.26 1.35
CA TYR A 140 -3.20 -21.97 2.56
C TYR A 140 -2.12 -22.04 3.65
N LEU A 141 -0.85 -21.82 3.30
CA LEU A 141 0.26 -21.68 4.26
C LEU A 141 0.49 -20.23 4.69
N TYR A 142 -0.17 -19.26 4.06
CA TYR A 142 -0.05 -17.86 4.45
C TYR A 142 -0.96 -17.54 5.65
N ASP A 143 -0.43 -17.69 6.86
CA ASP A 143 -1.13 -17.41 8.13
C ASP A 143 -1.28 -15.89 8.33
N ARG A 144 -2.25 -15.30 7.64
CA ARG A 144 -2.52 -13.86 7.65
C ARG A 144 -3.07 -13.39 8.99
N GLU A 145 -3.86 -14.22 9.67
CA GLU A 145 -4.46 -13.89 10.97
C GLU A 145 -3.38 -13.79 12.04
N LYS A 146 -2.51 -14.81 12.13
CA LYS A 146 -1.37 -14.79 13.05
C LYS A 146 -0.43 -13.64 12.74
N PHE A 147 -0.12 -13.41 11.47
CA PHE A 147 0.70 -12.28 11.06
C PHE A 147 0.07 -10.94 11.46
N ASN A 148 -1.26 -10.78 11.28
CA ASN A 148 -1.98 -9.57 11.68
C ASN A 148 -1.94 -9.36 13.20
N SER A 149 -2.20 -10.40 13.99
CA SER A 149 -2.25 -10.30 15.44
C SER A 149 -0.87 -10.08 16.06
N GLU A 150 0.15 -10.85 15.66
CA GLU A 150 1.45 -10.84 16.30
C GLU A 150 2.39 -9.72 15.80
N ILE A 151 2.27 -9.32 14.52
CA ILE A 151 3.19 -8.37 13.88
C ILE A 151 2.53 -7.03 13.59
N LEU A 152 1.23 -7.04 13.26
CA LEU A 152 0.51 -5.85 12.82
C LEU A 152 -0.51 -5.34 13.85
N TYR A 153 -0.55 -5.93 15.07
CA TYR A 153 -1.40 -5.47 16.18
C TYR A 153 -2.91 -5.46 15.86
N ASN A 154 -3.36 -6.33 14.96
CA ASN A 154 -4.73 -6.33 14.41
C ASN A 154 -5.15 -5.01 13.75
N GLU A 155 -4.18 -4.23 13.29
CA GLU A 155 -4.39 -2.93 12.65
C GLU A 155 -4.64 -3.04 11.13
N TYR A 156 -4.88 -4.24 10.62
CA TYR A 156 -5.11 -4.52 9.21
C TYR A 156 -6.32 -5.44 8.99
N ALA A 157 -6.96 -5.30 7.85
CA ALA A 157 -8.03 -6.19 7.40
C ALA A 157 -7.51 -7.23 6.41
N LEU A 158 -7.97 -8.48 6.56
CA LEU A 158 -7.67 -9.56 5.62
C LEU A 158 -8.34 -9.30 4.26
N GLN A 159 -7.62 -9.56 3.20
CA GLN A 159 -8.09 -9.36 1.84
C GLN A 159 -8.18 -10.69 1.08
N ASN A 160 -9.26 -10.91 0.34
CA ASN A 160 -9.47 -12.10 -0.49
C ASN A 160 -9.47 -11.78 -1.99
N SER A 161 -9.43 -10.50 -2.33
CA SER A 161 -9.32 -10.01 -3.70
C SER A 161 -8.69 -8.63 -3.74
N LEU A 162 -8.46 -8.12 -4.96
CA LEU A 162 -8.07 -6.73 -5.19
C LEU A 162 -9.17 -5.75 -4.79
N TYR A 163 -10.43 -6.18 -4.76
CA TYR A 163 -11.60 -5.35 -4.52
C TYR A 163 -12.24 -5.59 -3.15
N SER A 164 -11.59 -6.33 -2.27
CA SER A 164 -12.12 -6.69 -0.95
C SER A 164 -12.61 -5.47 -0.16
N GLY A 165 -13.79 -5.61 0.43
CA GLY A 165 -14.45 -4.57 1.21
C GLY A 165 -15.14 -3.48 0.38
N SER A 166 -15.19 -3.61 -0.96
CA SER A 166 -15.91 -2.71 -1.84
C SER A 166 -17.12 -3.37 -2.50
N GLU A 167 -17.98 -2.57 -3.12
CA GLU A 167 -19.12 -3.07 -3.91
C GLU A 167 -18.71 -3.96 -5.09
N TYR A 168 -17.45 -3.87 -5.52
CA TYR A 168 -16.88 -4.63 -6.63
C TYR A 168 -16.40 -6.03 -6.23
N GLU A 169 -16.34 -6.35 -4.93
CA GLU A 169 -15.91 -7.67 -4.46
C GLU A 169 -16.92 -8.76 -4.84
N ASN A 170 -16.46 -9.84 -5.45
CA ASN A 170 -17.28 -11.04 -5.62
C ASN A 170 -17.31 -11.81 -4.30
N GLN A 171 -18.50 -11.92 -3.69
CA GLN A 171 -18.69 -12.57 -2.39
C GLN A 171 -18.39 -14.08 -2.41
N ASN A 172 -18.35 -14.70 -3.61
CA ASN A 172 -18.04 -16.11 -3.81
C ASN A 172 -16.56 -16.39 -4.05
N ASN A 173 -15.70 -15.40 -3.91
CA ASN A 173 -14.24 -15.57 -4.05
C ASN A 173 -13.70 -16.64 -3.10
N ASN A 174 -12.66 -17.36 -3.55
CA ASN A 174 -11.93 -18.28 -2.70
C ASN A 174 -11.38 -17.57 -1.46
N LYS A 175 -11.66 -18.13 -0.28
CA LYS A 175 -11.12 -17.67 1.00
C LYS A 175 -10.04 -18.62 1.46
N PHE A 176 -8.83 -18.11 1.59
CA PHE A 176 -7.68 -18.91 2.02
C PHE A 176 -7.43 -18.63 3.52
N GLU A 177 -8.05 -19.45 4.37
CA GLU A 177 -7.71 -19.53 5.79
C GLU A 177 -6.49 -20.43 5.96
N PHE A 178 -5.70 -20.21 7.01
CA PHE A 178 -4.51 -21.03 7.27
C PHE A 178 -4.89 -22.50 7.43
N ASN A 179 -4.50 -23.33 6.48
CA ASN A 179 -4.82 -24.74 6.45
C ASN A 179 -3.66 -25.58 5.87
N PRO A 180 -2.66 -25.89 6.72
CA PRO A 180 -1.51 -26.70 6.26
C PRO A 180 -1.86 -28.07 5.73
N SER A 181 -2.90 -28.71 6.24
CA SER A 181 -3.32 -30.04 5.77
C SER A 181 -3.76 -29.96 4.31
N LYS A 182 -4.56 -28.95 3.96
CA LYS A 182 -4.99 -28.72 2.57
C LYS A 182 -3.82 -28.35 1.66
N ALA A 183 -2.88 -27.56 2.16
CA ALA A 183 -1.67 -27.19 1.42
C ALA A 183 -0.83 -28.43 1.09
N VAL A 184 -0.61 -29.32 2.06
CA VAL A 184 0.15 -30.56 1.87
C VAL A 184 -0.55 -31.49 0.87
N GLU A 185 -1.88 -31.60 0.90
CA GLU A 185 -2.66 -32.36 -0.06
C GLU A 185 -2.43 -31.84 -1.49
N LEU A 186 -2.59 -30.54 -1.71
CA LEU A 186 -2.37 -29.90 -3.00
C LEU A 186 -0.93 -30.06 -3.52
N LEU A 187 0.06 -29.96 -2.64
CA LEU A 187 1.46 -30.21 -3.01
C LEU A 187 1.71 -31.65 -3.43
N LYS A 188 1.09 -32.63 -2.75
CA LYS A 188 1.17 -34.04 -3.15
C LYS A 188 0.51 -34.27 -4.50
N GLU A 189 -0.65 -33.66 -4.77
CA GLU A 189 -1.31 -33.73 -6.08
C GLU A 189 -0.46 -33.08 -7.18
N ALA A 190 0.31 -32.01 -6.83
CA ALA A 190 1.24 -31.36 -7.74
C ALA A 190 2.57 -32.14 -7.93
N GLY A 191 2.74 -33.33 -7.34
CA GLY A 191 3.91 -34.19 -7.50
C GLY A 191 4.99 -34.04 -6.43
N TYR A 192 4.75 -33.26 -5.37
CA TYR A 192 5.70 -33.04 -4.27
C TYR A 192 5.36 -33.97 -3.09
N LYS A 193 5.80 -35.24 -3.14
CA LYS A 193 5.46 -36.28 -2.15
C LYS A 193 6.58 -36.60 -1.18
N VAL A 194 7.83 -36.39 -1.59
CA VAL A 194 9.01 -36.81 -0.84
C VAL A 194 9.88 -35.58 -0.51
N ARG A 195 10.66 -35.68 0.57
CA ARG A 195 11.66 -34.68 0.93
C ARG A 195 13.07 -35.23 0.67
N ASN A 196 13.98 -34.38 0.26
CA ASN A 196 15.40 -34.68 0.18
C ASN A 196 16.07 -34.67 1.56
N ASP A 197 17.39 -34.95 1.59
CA ASP A 197 18.19 -34.98 2.83
C ASP A 197 18.24 -33.63 3.57
N ARG A 198 17.96 -32.53 2.88
CA ARG A 198 17.86 -31.18 3.45
C ARG A 198 16.47 -30.88 4.05
N GLY A 199 15.52 -31.82 3.88
CA GLY A 199 14.14 -31.68 4.36
C GLY A 199 13.20 -30.93 3.42
N TYR A 200 13.62 -30.58 2.20
CA TYR A 200 12.80 -29.87 1.21
C TYR A 200 12.11 -30.84 0.27
N LEU A 201 10.90 -30.47 -0.13
CA LEU A 201 10.07 -31.23 -1.07
C LEU A 201 10.73 -31.26 -2.45
N VAL A 202 10.63 -32.44 -3.10
CA VAL A 202 11.17 -32.69 -4.44
C VAL A 202 10.05 -33.20 -5.34
N HIS A 203 9.97 -32.67 -6.54
CA HIS A 203 9.00 -33.09 -7.53
C HIS A 203 9.36 -34.50 -8.06
N GLU A 204 8.42 -35.45 -8.01
CA GLU A 204 8.65 -36.86 -8.26
C GLU A 204 9.16 -37.19 -9.67
N GLU A 205 8.75 -36.44 -10.72
CA GLU A 205 9.16 -36.67 -12.10
C GLU A 205 10.45 -35.91 -12.48
N THR A 206 10.57 -34.65 -12.03
CA THR A 206 11.66 -33.74 -12.47
C THR A 206 12.83 -33.74 -11.52
N ASN A 207 12.68 -34.30 -10.33
CA ASN A 207 13.64 -34.25 -9.21
C ASN A 207 14.05 -32.84 -8.81
N LYS A 208 13.24 -31.83 -9.14
CA LYS A 208 13.47 -30.44 -8.76
C LYS A 208 13.00 -30.20 -7.34
N GLU A 209 13.84 -29.58 -6.55
CA GLU A 209 13.50 -29.12 -5.20
C GLU A 209 12.52 -27.96 -5.27
N LEU A 210 11.48 -27.96 -4.44
CA LEU A 210 10.53 -26.84 -4.34
C LEU A 210 11.19 -25.66 -3.67
N SER A 211 11.94 -24.91 -4.46
CA SER A 211 12.76 -23.78 -4.05
C SER A 211 12.57 -22.60 -4.99
N PHE A 212 12.50 -21.40 -4.44
CA PHE A 212 12.41 -20.15 -5.21
C PHE A 212 12.93 -18.96 -4.42
N THR A 213 13.26 -17.89 -5.12
CA THR A 213 13.78 -16.66 -4.51
C THR A 213 12.73 -15.54 -4.60
N ILE A 214 12.58 -14.81 -3.48
CA ILE A 214 11.87 -13.53 -3.44
C ILE A 214 12.88 -12.39 -3.27
N GLU A 215 12.78 -11.35 -4.11
CA GLU A 215 13.57 -10.13 -4.00
C GLU A 215 12.77 -9.06 -3.27
N VAL A 216 13.31 -8.50 -2.18
CA VAL A 216 12.66 -7.46 -1.38
C VAL A 216 13.67 -6.41 -0.92
N GLY A 217 13.19 -5.20 -0.64
CA GLY A 217 13.98 -4.22 0.10
C GLY A 217 14.12 -4.62 1.58
N LYS A 218 15.24 -4.29 2.22
CA LYS A 218 15.47 -4.60 3.65
C LYS A 218 14.32 -4.17 4.59
N PRO A 219 13.66 -3.02 4.40
CA PRO A 219 12.51 -2.62 5.23
C PRO A 219 11.30 -3.56 5.18
N ALA A 220 11.21 -4.42 4.15
CA ALA A 220 10.11 -5.38 4.02
C ALA A 220 10.41 -6.76 4.64
N GLU A 221 11.61 -6.97 5.20
CA GLU A 221 12.05 -8.24 5.79
C GLU A 221 11.05 -8.80 6.80
N TYR A 222 10.55 -7.98 7.72
CA TYR A 222 9.59 -8.39 8.75
C TYR A 222 8.27 -8.93 8.19
N ARG A 223 7.95 -8.62 6.92
CA ARG A 223 6.74 -9.08 6.25
C ARG A 223 6.90 -10.42 5.57
N VAL A 224 8.10 -10.76 5.13
CA VAL A 224 8.35 -11.98 4.35
C VAL A 224 9.01 -13.09 5.17
N THR A 225 9.74 -12.75 6.24
CA THR A 225 10.40 -13.74 7.10
C THR A 225 9.42 -14.69 7.78
N PRO A 226 8.27 -14.27 8.32
CA PRO A 226 7.31 -15.20 8.90
C PRO A 226 6.83 -16.24 7.90
N MET A 227 6.56 -15.83 6.66
CA MET A 227 6.17 -16.75 5.58
C MET A 227 7.30 -17.72 5.23
N GLN A 228 8.54 -17.25 5.16
CA GLN A 228 9.71 -18.12 4.94
C GLN A 228 9.79 -19.23 5.98
N GLN A 229 9.58 -18.90 7.25
CA GLN A 229 9.64 -19.87 8.35
C GLN A 229 8.54 -20.92 8.22
N ILE A 230 7.30 -20.51 7.98
CA ILE A 230 6.18 -21.44 7.75
C ILE A 230 6.47 -22.35 6.54
N LEU A 231 6.87 -21.78 5.42
CA LEU A 231 7.16 -22.56 4.21
C LEU A 231 8.24 -23.62 4.45
N LYS A 232 9.29 -23.28 5.21
CA LYS A 232 10.36 -24.20 5.57
C LYS A 232 9.86 -25.40 6.37
N GLU A 233 8.93 -25.20 7.32
CA GLU A 233 8.33 -26.30 8.11
C GLU A 233 7.62 -27.30 7.19
N TYR A 234 7.00 -26.83 6.12
CA TYR A 234 6.31 -27.67 5.14
C TYR A 234 7.20 -28.11 3.97
N GLY A 235 8.51 -27.85 4.04
CA GLY A 235 9.50 -28.37 3.09
C GLY A 235 9.63 -27.52 1.82
N ILE A 236 9.28 -26.26 1.87
CA ILE A 236 9.41 -25.30 0.76
C ILE A 236 10.55 -24.34 1.07
N ASP A 237 11.54 -24.23 0.16
CA ASP A 237 12.70 -23.33 0.31
C ASP A 237 12.42 -21.98 -0.36
N MET A 238 11.93 -21.02 0.42
CA MET A 238 11.83 -19.62 -0.01
C MET A 238 13.08 -18.86 0.41
N GLN A 239 13.93 -18.49 -0.54
CA GLN A 239 15.13 -17.69 -0.30
C GLN A 239 14.80 -16.20 -0.38
N ILE A 240 15.21 -15.41 0.62
CA ILE A 240 15.05 -13.97 0.64
C ILE A 240 16.34 -13.32 0.16
N LYS A 241 16.26 -12.53 -0.92
CA LYS A 241 17.36 -11.73 -1.45
C LYS A 241 17.04 -10.26 -1.30
N PHE A 242 17.92 -9.52 -0.62
CA PHE A 242 17.77 -8.08 -0.48
C PHE A 242 18.34 -7.35 -1.68
N VAL A 243 17.52 -6.48 -2.25
CA VAL A 243 17.87 -5.61 -3.38
C VAL A 243 17.34 -4.19 -3.15
N ASP A 244 17.91 -3.21 -3.83
CA ASP A 244 17.38 -1.86 -3.81
C ASP A 244 16.04 -1.77 -4.58
N PRO A 245 15.21 -0.74 -4.28
CA PRO A 245 13.88 -0.61 -4.89
C PRO A 245 13.90 -0.52 -6.43
N THR A 246 14.91 0.14 -6.99
CA THR A 246 15.03 0.32 -8.45
C THR A 246 15.32 -1.00 -9.15
N THR A 247 16.27 -1.76 -8.62
CA THR A 247 16.62 -3.11 -9.12
C THR A 247 15.42 -4.05 -9.02
N ARG A 248 14.72 -4.07 -7.87
CA ARG A 248 13.51 -4.88 -7.70
C ARG A 248 12.44 -4.51 -8.73
N TRP A 249 12.15 -3.22 -8.88
CA TRP A 249 11.16 -2.74 -9.84
C TRP A 249 11.54 -3.10 -11.28
N LYS A 250 12.82 -2.94 -11.65
CA LYS A 250 13.31 -3.34 -12.97
C LYS A 250 13.10 -4.85 -13.20
N ASN A 251 13.47 -5.69 -12.25
CA ASN A 251 13.28 -7.15 -12.36
C ASN A 251 11.80 -7.53 -12.50
N LEU A 252 10.92 -6.87 -11.75
CA LEU A 252 9.47 -7.06 -11.86
C LEU A 252 8.96 -6.69 -13.26
N MET A 253 9.33 -5.51 -13.76
CA MET A 253 8.91 -5.01 -15.08
C MET A 253 9.50 -5.81 -16.24
N ASP A 254 10.71 -6.33 -16.09
CA ASP A 254 11.39 -7.22 -17.05
C ASP A 254 10.91 -8.68 -16.96
N ARG A 255 10.00 -9.01 -16.00
CA ARG A 255 9.52 -10.39 -15.72
C ARG A 255 10.61 -11.33 -15.19
N ASN A 256 11.69 -10.78 -14.63
CA ASN A 256 12.83 -11.51 -14.04
C ASN A 256 12.62 -11.78 -12.54
N PHE A 257 11.45 -12.25 -12.16
CA PHE A 257 11.11 -12.67 -10.80
C PHE A 257 10.40 -14.02 -10.84
N THR A 258 10.33 -14.70 -9.71
CA THR A 258 9.53 -15.92 -9.54
C THR A 258 8.30 -15.63 -8.69
N ILE A 259 8.50 -14.94 -7.58
CA ILE A 259 7.47 -14.41 -6.70
C ILE A 259 7.89 -13.01 -6.25
N ASP A 260 6.95 -12.10 -6.07
CA ASP A 260 7.21 -10.73 -5.62
C ASP A 260 6.24 -10.33 -4.50
N PHE A 261 6.74 -9.60 -3.48
CA PHE A 261 5.89 -9.04 -2.44
C PHE A 261 5.44 -7.64 -2.85
N GLN A 262 4.21 -7.51 -3.30
CA GLN A 262 3.70 -6.33 -3.98
C GLN A 262 2.51 -5.70 -3.24
N GLY A 263 2.35 -4.37 -3.43
CA GLY A 263 1.14 -3.64 -3.06
C GLY A 263 0.35 -3.24 -4.29
N TRP A 264 -0.97 -3.35 -4.19
CA TRP A 264 -1.92 -2.86 -5.18
C TRP A 264 -2.74 -1.74 -4.57
N GLY A 265 -2.83 -0.60 -5.26
CA GLY A 265 -3.67 0.51 -4.83
C GLY A 265 -5.15 0.23 -5.07
N GLY A 266 -5.99 0.69 -4.15
CA GLY A 266 -7.44 0.72 -4.38
C GLY A 266 -7.81 1.85 -5.34
N LEU A 267 -8.85 1.63 -6.13
CA LEU A 267 -9.41 2.61 -7.06
C LEU A 267 -10.90 2.76 -6.82
N VAL A 268 -11.41 3.99 -6.87
CA VAL A 268 -12.87 4.25 -6.80
C VAL A 268 -13.58 3.62 -8.00
N TYR A 269 -12.95 3.76 -9.17
CA TYR A 269 -13.40 3.09 -10.38
C TYR A 269 -12.30 2.12 -10.81
N PRO A 270 -12.53 0.81 -10.76
CA PRO A 270 -11.57 -0.18 -11.19
C PRO A 270 -11.09 0.04 -12.63
N ASN A 271 -9.83 -0.25 -12.88
CA ASN A 271 -9.25 -0.33 -14.22
C ASN A 271 -8.58 -1.69 -14.40
N PRO A 272 -9.36 -2.75 -14.71
CA PRO A 272 -8.88 -4.10 -14.78
C PRO A 272 -8.02 -4.40 -16.03
N GLU A 273 -8.18 -3.64 -17.13
CA GLU A 273 -7.51 -3.90 -18.40
C GLU A 273 -6.00 -3.96 -18.24
N THR A 274 -5.41 -2.99 -17.56
CA THR A 274 -3.94 -2.89 -17.41
C THR A 274 -3.31 -4.08 -16.68
N SER A 275 -4.09 -4.77 -15.84
CA SER A 275 -3.61 -5.87 -14.99
C SER A 275 -3.99 -7.25 -15.52
N PHE A 276 -5.07 -7.36 -16.33
CA PHE A 276 -5.66 -8.66 -16.63
C PHE A 276 -5.80 -8.97 -18.13
N LYS A 277 -5.55 -8.04 -19.02
CA LYS A 277 -5.61 -8.26 -20.47
C LYS A 277 -4.54 -9.26 -20.91
N SER A 278 -4.95 -10.35 -21.58
CA SER A 278 -4.06 -11.43 -21.99
C SER A 278 -2.93 -10.99 -22.93
N SER A 279 -3.19 -10.01 -23.81
CA SER A 279 -2.15 -9.49 -24.71
C SER A 279 -0.99 -8.80 -24.00
N LEU A 280 -1.19 -8.36 -22.74
CA LEU A 280 -0.15 -7.75 -21.91
C LEU A 280 0.67 -8.77 -21.12
N ALA A 281 0.19 -10.02 -21.03
CA ALA A 281 0.76 -11.04 -20.17
C ALA A 281 2.27 -11.24 -20.38
N ASP A 282 2.72 -11.32 -21.64
CA ASP A 282 4.12 -11.60 -21.98
C ASP A 282 4.91 -10.31 -22.33
N GLN A 283 4.27 -9.15 -22.26
CA GLN A 283 4.92 -7.88 -22.51
C GLN A 283 5.56 -7.34 -21.22
N LYS A 284 6.67 -6.61 -21.37
CA LYS A 284 7.33 -5.89 -20.28
C LYS A 284 6.65 -4.54 -20.00
N ASN A 285 6.97 -3.95 -18.86
CA ASN A 285 6.55 -2.58 -18.50
C ASN A 285 5.03 -2.36 -18.47
N ASN A 286 4.28 -3.30 -17.93
CA ASN A 286 2.83 -3.19 -17.70
C ASN A 286 2.43 -3.88 -16.39
N ASN A 287 1.16 -3.75 -15.98
CA ASN A 287 0.66 -4.22 -14.70
C ASN A 287 0.26 -5.71 -14.68
N ASN A 288 0.19 -6.41 -15.84
CA ASN A 288 -0.03 -7.85 -15.87
C ASN A 288 1.26 -8.59 -15.50
N VAL A 289 1.73 -8.34 -14.27
CA VAL A 289 3.02 -8.87 -13.78
C VAL A 289 3.00 -10.38 -13.64
N SER A 290 1.87 -10.96 -13.26
CA SER A 290 1.71 -12.40 -13.05
C SER A 290 1.64 -13.23 -14.34
N GLY A 291 1.36 -12.58 -15.47
CA GLY A 291 1.19 -13.30 -16.75
C GLY A 291 -0.17 -13.98 -16.91
N LEU A 292 -1.19 -13.35 -16.32
CA LEU A 292 -2.55 -13.85 -16.40
C LEU A 292 -3.06 -13.79 -17.84
N LYS A 293 -3.70 -14.87 -18.29
CA LYS A 293 -4.40 -14.98 -19.58
C LYS A 293 -5.75 -15.64 -19.36
N SER A 294 -6.80 -15.07 -19.93
CA SER A 294 -8.15 -15.62 -19.90
C SER A 294 -8.98 -15.03 -21.02
N GLU A 295 -9.52 -15.89 -21.89
CA GLU A 295 -10.43 -15.47 -22.97
C GLU A 295 -11.65 -14.72 -22.42
N ARG A 296 -12.22 -15.23 -21.32
CA ARG A 296 -13.38 -14.58 -20.71
C ARG A 296 -13.08 -13.19 -20.16
N LEU A 297 -11.90 -12.97 -19.59
CA LEU A 297 -11.49 -11.61 -19.19
C LEU A 297 -11.33 -10.70 -20.41
N ASP A 298 -10.71 -11.19 -21.49
CA ASP A 298 -10.54 -10.39 -22.73
C ASP A 298 -11.88 -10.00 -23.38
N GLU A 299 -12.95 -10.78 -23.16
CA GLU A 299 -14.31 -10.43 -23.57
C GLU A 299 -14.93 -9.36 -22.65
N LEU A 300 -14.73 -9.45 -21.34
CA LEU A 300 -15.35 -8.56 -20.35
C LEU A 300 -14.72 -7.17 -20.32
N LEU A 301 -13.40 -7.07 -20.52
CA LEU A 301 -12.66 -5.82 -20.39
C LEU A 301 -13.20 -4.71 -21.33
N PRO A 302 -13.37 -4.92 -22.65
CA PRO A 302 -13.92 -3.90 -23.53
C PRO A 302 -15.39 -3.59 -23.24
N ILE A 303 -16.17 -4.53 -22.71
CA ILE A 303 -17.56 -4.26 -22.28
C ILE A 303 -17.54 -3.31 -21.09
N TYR A 304 -16.68 -3.55 -20.10
CA TYR A 304 -16.53 -2.67 -18.95
C TYR A 304 -16.11 -1.24 -19.33
N ASP A 305 -15.19 -1.10 -20.28
CA ASP A 305 -14.67 0.21 -20.71
C ASP A 305 -15.73 1.08 -21.38
N THR A 306 -16.73 0.47 -22.01
CA THR A 306 -17.82 1.17 -22.71
C THR A 306 -19.14 1.22 -21.93
N GLU A 307 -19.21 0.56 -20.78
CA GLU A 307 -20.39 0.57 -19.93
C GLU A 307 -20.42 1.82 -19.04
N PHE A 308 -21.56 2.51 -18.99
CA PHE A 308 -21.77 3.71 -18.17
C PHE A 308 -22.79 3.51 -17.05
N ASP A 309 -23.59 2.46 -17.11
CA ASP A 309 -24.48 2.10 -16.00
C ASP A 309 -23.65 1.56 -14.82
N HIS A 310 -23.75 2.21 -13.67
CA HIS A 310 -22.94 1.88 -12.51
C HIS A 310 -23.20 0.45 -12.00
N ALA A 311 -24.46 0.05 -11.89
CA ALA A 311 -24.82 -1.28 -11.39
C ALA A 311 -24.25 -2.37 -12.31
N ARG A 312 -24.33 -2.14 -13.64
CA ARG A 312 -23.78 -3.08 -14.62
C ARG A 312 -22.25 -3.13 -14.57
N ARG A 313 -21.59 -2.00 -14.34
CA ARG A 313 -20.13 -1.98 -14.12
C ARG A 313 -19.72 -2.81 -12.90
N VAL A 314 -20.47 -2.68 -11.81
CA VAL A 314 -20.24 -3.48 -10.59
C VAL A 314 -20.35 -4.96 -10.90
N GLU A 315 -21.43 -5.40 -11.58
CA GLU A 315 -21.61 -6.82 -11.95
C GLU A 315 -20.45 -7.35 -12.80
N ILE A 316 -19.99 -6.57 -13.80
CA ILE A 316 -18.87 -6.96 -14.66
C ILE A 316 -17.59 -7.12 -13.84
N ILE A 317 -17.28 -6.17 -12.94
CA ILE A 317 -16.09 -6.29 -12.08
C ILE A 317 -16.20 -7.46 -11.11
N GLN A 318 -17.38 -7.74 -10.57
CA GLN A 318 -17.58 -8.93 -9.71
C GLN A 318 -17.34 -10.23 -10.49
N GLU A 319 -17.74 -10.33 -11.75
CA GLU A 319 -17.42 -11.48 -12.61
C GLU A 319 -15.90 -11.57 -12.86
N ILE A 320 -15.26 -10.45 -13.21
CA ILE A 320 -13.79 -10.38 -13.36
C ILE A 320 -13.08 -10.82 -12.09
N ASP A 321 -13.51 -10.34 -10.93
CA ASP A 321 -12.92 -10.67 -9.63
C ASP A 321 -13.03 -12.17 -9.31
N GLY A 322 -14.17 -12.79 -9.61
CA GLY A 322 -14.37 -14.22 -9.46
C GLY A 322 -13.42 -15.05 -10.34
N ILE A 323 -13.24 -14.65 -11.60
CA ILE A 323 -12.30 -15.32 -12.52
C ILE A 323 -10.86 -15.17 -12.03
N VAL A 324 -10.47 -13.97 -11.59
CA VAL A 324 -9.12 -13.69 -11.05
C VAL A 324 -8.89 -14.50 -9.77
N SER A 325 -9.90 -14.58 -8.89
CA SER A 325 -9.83 -15.40 -7.67
C SER A 325 -9.60 -16.87 -7.97
N ASP A 326 -10.26 -17.42 -9.02
CA ASP A 326 -10.06 -18.82 -9.43
C ASP A 326 -8.68 -19.04 -10.07
N ILE A 327 -8.23 -18.18 -10.97
CA ILE A 327 -6.89 -18.29 -11.58
C ILE A 327 -5.78 -18.14 -10.53
N HIS A 328 -6.01 -17.29 -9.55
CA HIS A 328 -5.15 -17.04 -8.40
C HIS A 328 -3.74 -16.54 -8.75
N PRO A 329 -3.62 -15.38 -9.40
CA PRO A 329 -2.33 -14.81 -9.78
C PRO A 329 -1.54 -14.25 -8.58
N SER A 330 -2.19 -14.14 -7.43
CA SER A 330 -1.62 -13.55 -6.21
C SER A 330 -2.22 -14.17 -4.95
N ALA A 331 -1.37 -14.39 -3.95
CA ALA A 331 -1.83 -14.63 -2.59
C ALA A 331 -2.15 -13.28 -1.96
N TRP A 332 -3.43 -12.92 -1.96
CA TRP A 332 -3.91 -11.68 -1.36
C TRP A 332 -3.61 -11.66 0.13
N GLY A 333 -3.12 -10.54 0.62
CA GLY A 333 -2.66 -10.41 2.00
C GLY A 333 -3.61 -9.58 2.85
N LEU A 334 -3.18 -8.38 3.19
CA LEU A 334 -3.88 -7.50 4.11
C LEU A 334 -3.94 -6.07 3.56
N SER A 335 -4.91 -5.32 4.03
CA SER A 335 -5.04 -3.89 3.82
C SER A 335 -4.93 -3.18 5.16
N ARG A 336 -4.34 -1.99 5.19
CA ARG A 336 -4.31 -1.17 6.40
C ARG A 336 -5.72 -0.64 6.68
N GLU A 337 -6.18 -0.85 7.90
CA GLU A 337 -7.44 -0.31 8.37
C GLU A 337 -7.25 0.34 9.76
N PRO A 338 -7.59 1.62 9.93
CA PRO A 338 -8.00 2.59 8.91
C PRO A 338 -6.85 2.95 7.96
N PRO A 339 -7.12 3.54 6.79
CA PRO A 339 -6.09 3.88 5.81
C PRO A 339 -5.06 4.89 6.31
N ALA A 340 -5.45 5.81 7.21
CA ALA A 340 -4.53 6.81 7.77
C ALA A 340 -4.53 6.86 9.31
N ARG A 341 -3.33 6.81 9.88
CA ARG A 341 -3.05 7.09 11.30
C ARG A 341 -2.22 8.35 11.37
N LEU A 342 -2.79 9.42 11.88
CA LEU A 342 -2.25 10.76 11.84
C LEU A 342 -1.92 11.26 13.23
N LEU A 343 -0.74 11.86 13.39
CA LEU A 343 -0.37 12.66 14.55
C LEU A 343 -0.01 14.07 14.07
N TYR A 344 -0.52 15.08 14.76
CA TYR A 344 -0.23 16.49 14.44
C TYR A 344 -0.36 17.39 15.68
N TRP A 345 0.43 18.45 15.73
CA TRP A 345 0.32 19.50 16.72
C TRP A 345 -0.98 20.29 16.52
N ASP A 346 -1.75 20.55 17.58
CA ASP A 346 -3.10 21.15 17.50
C ASP A 346 -3.05 22.66 17.22
N LYS A 347 -2.58 22.99 16.05
CA LYS A 347 -2.49 24.37 15.52
C LYS A 347 -3.08 24.49 14.10
N PHE A 348 -3.82 23.47 13.66
CA PHE A 348 -4.42 23.44 12.33
C PHE A 348 -5.93 23.39 12.38
N GLY A 349 -6.55 24.12 11.45
CA GLY A 349 -7.92 23.90 11.05
C GLY A 349 -7.98 22.98 9.83
N TYR A 350 -9.09 22.28 9.69
CA TYR A 350 -9.36 21.37 8.58
C TYR A 350 -10.88 21.24 8.37
N PRO A 351 -11.33 20.84 7.14
CA PRO A 351 -12.74 20.60 6.88
C PRO A 351 -13.25 19.37 7.66
N ASP A 352 -14.57 19.24 7.80
CA ASP A 352 -15.22 18.14 8.53
C ASP A 352 -14.76 16.75 8.09
N TYR A 353 -14.39 16.59 6.82
CA TYR A 353 -13.86 15.33 6.29
C TYR A 353 -12.37 15.10 6.60
N MET A 354 -11.67 16.04 7.18
CA MET A 354 -10.27 16.02 7.60
C MET A 354 -9.26 15.68 6.49
N LEU A 355 -9.36 14.52 5.87
CA LEU A 355 -8.62 14.09 4.69
C LEU A 355 -9.59 13.79 3.55
N THR A 356 -9.14 13.81 2.30
CA THR A 356 -9.99 13.50 1.16
C THR A 356 -10.52 12.05 1.23
N LYS A 357 -11.55 11.75 0.45
CA LYS A 357 -12.09 10.41 0.32
C LYS A 357 -11.02 9.37 -0.08
N TYR A 358 -10.01 9.80 -0.81
CA TYR A 358 -8.85 8.98 -1.23
C TYR A 358 -7.75 8.90 -0.17
N GLY A 359 -7.97 9.41 1.00
CA GLY A 359 -7.12 9.76 2.11
C GLY A 359 -5.95 8.84 2.45
N GLY A 360 -5.13 9.31 3.38
CA GLY A 360 -3.96 8.59 3.86
C GLY A 360 -2.63 9.08 3.27
N ARG A 361 -2.66 10.14 2.49
CA ARG A 361 -1.47 10.85 2.03
C ARG A 361 -1.31 12.15 2.79
N PHE A 362 -0.08 12.54 3.10
CA PHE A 362 0.17 13.82 3.75
C PHE A 362 -0.17 15.02 2.84
N GLU A 363 -0.23 14.80 1.52
CA GLU A 363 -0.62 15.80 0.54
C GLU A 363 -2.05 16.31 0.77
N ASP A 364 -2.94 15.50 1.36
CA ASP A 364 -4.29 15.97 1.72
C ASP A 364 -4.24 17.09 2.75
N ILE A 365 -3.25 17.09 3.65
CA ILE A 365 -3.00 18.19 4.59
C ILE A 365 -2.64 19.47 3.83
N LEU A 366 -1.76 19.37 2.82
CA LEU A 366 -1.37 20.51 1.99
C LEU A 366 -2.54 21.10 1.21
N TYR A 367 -3.47 20.24 0.79
CA TYR A 367 -4.56 20.65 -0.06
C TYR A 367 -5.68 21.35 0.70
N HIS A 368 -6.03 20.88 1.91
CA HIS A 368 -7.29 21.25 2.56
C HIS A 368 -7.14 21.86 3.94
N TRP A 369 -6.00 21.72 4.62
CA TRP A 369 -5.80 22.27 5.94
C TRP A 369 -5.33 23.72 5.89
N TRP A 370 -5.44 24.40 7.02
CA TRP A 370 -4.92 25.77 7.21
C TRP A 370 -4.31 25.94 8.58
N PHE A 371 -3.44 26.93 8.71
CA PHE A 371 -2.92 27.34 10.02
C PHE A 371 -4.00 28.11 10.76
N ASP A 372 -4.36 27.64 11.96
CA ASP A 372 -5.38 28.26 12.80
C ASP A 372 -4.71 29.04 13.93
N THR A 373 -4.73 30.36 13.83
CA THR A 373 -4.07 31.25 14.78
C THR A 373 -4.64 31.19 16.20
N GLU A 374 -5.93 30.90 16.35
CA GLU A 374 -6.55 30.77 17.68
C GLU A 374 -6.17 29.44 18.34
N LYS A 375 -6.14 28.36 17.58
CA LYS A 375 -5.63 27.09 18.06
C LYS A 375 -4.15 27.17 18.43
N ASP A 376 -3.33 27.80 17.60
CA ASP A 376 -1.91 27.97 17.92
C ASP A 376 -1.70 28.77 19.21
N LYS A 377 -2.42 29.91 19.41
CA LYS A 377 -2.38 30.66 20.66
C LYS A 377 -2.78 29.80 21.86
N ALA A 378 -3.85 28.99 21.72
CA ALA A 378 -4.29 28.08 22.77
C ALA A 378 -3.22 27.05 23.10
N LEU A 379 -2.60 26.46 22.08
CA LEU A 379 -1.50 25.48 22.20
C LEU A 379 -0.30 26.11 22.91
N GLN A 380 0.19 27.27 22.47
CA GLN A 380 1.33 27.97 23.07
C GLN A 380 1.06 28.32 24.54
N ASN A 381 -0.15 28.78 24.84
CA ASN A 381 -0.55 29.07 26.22
C ASN A 381 -0.61 27.81 27.09
N ALA A 382 -1.19 26.73 26.57
CA ALA A 382 -1.24 25.45 27.28
C ALA A 382 0.16 24.91 27.56
N MET A 383 1.05 24.90 26.59
CA MET A 383 2.45 24.49 26.73
C MET A 383 3.19 25.34 27.79
N LYS A 384 3.05 26.65 27.71
CA LYS A 384 3.70 27.61 28.65
C LYS A 384 3.26 27.39 30.11
N ASN A 385 1.98 27.12 30.33
CA ASN A 385 1.38 26.95 31.64
C ASN A 385 1.26 25.48 32.08
N ASN A 386 1.83 24.55 31.33
CA ASN A 386 1.72 23.13 31.55
C ASN A 386 0.27 22.61 31.61
N GLY A 387 -0.66 23.29 30.94
CA GLY A 387 -2.07 22.97 30.86
C GLY A 387 -2.38 21.92 29.79
N SER A 388 -3.64 21.49 29.72
CA SER A 388 -4.12 20.52 28.72
C SER A 388 -5.10 21.16 27.73
N LEU A 389 -5.16 20.62 26.54
CA LEU A 389 -6.16 20.91 25.51
C LEU A 389 -7.11 19.70 25.36
N PRO A 390 -8.30 19.86 24.76
CA PRO A 390 -9.17 18.74 24.44
C PRO A 390 -8.50 17.71 23.54
N LEU A 391 -8.61 16.43 23.87
CA LEU A 391 -8.02 15.35 23.06
C LEU A 391 -8.78 15.14 21.73
N GLY A 392 -10.07 15.43 21.72
CA GLY A 392 -10.94 15.09 20.61
C GLY A 392 -11.07 13.57 20.40
N GLU A 393 -11.86 13.17 19.42
CA GLU A 393 -12.09 11.77 19.11
C GLU A 393 -10.96 11.21 18.26
N THR A 394 -10.47 10.01 18.61
CA THR A 394 -9.41 9.33 17.85
C THR A 394 -9.94 8.84 16.51
N GLU A 395 -11.15 8.28 16.46
CA GLU A 395 -11.76 7.78 15.23
C GLU A 395 -12.43 8.92 14.46
N HIS A 396 -12.10 9.04 13.19
CA HIS A 396 -12.71 9.99 12.27
C HIS A 396 -13.36 9.24 11.11
N THR A 397 -14.69 9.12 11.15
CA THR A 397 -15.50 8.22 10.31
C THR A 397 -16.30 8.94 9.21
N PHE A 398 -16.08 10.22 8.98
CA PHE A 398 -16.87 11.04 8.04
C PHE A 398 -17.21 10.30 6.73
N TRP A 399 -16.22 9.63 6.10
CA TRP A 399 -16.42 8.92 4.84
C TRP A 399 -17.02 7.52 4.98
N LYS A 400 -17.08 6.95 6.19
CA LYS A 400 -17.77 5.66 6.43
C LYS A 400 -19.29 5.86 6.48
N ASP A 401 -19.72 7.04 6.88
CA ASP A 401 -21.12 7.35 7.14
C ASP A 401 -21.78 8.02 5.93
N GLN A 402 -21.06 8.11 4.81
CA GLN A 402 -21.47 8.66 3.51
C GLN A 402 -21.28 7.60 2.40
#